data_ebe67977c85290261d0a352eaf26759b
#
_entry.id   ebe67977c85290261d0a352eaf26759b
#
_cell.length_a   1.000
_cell.length_b   1.000
_cell.length_c   1.000
_cell.angle_alpha   90.00
_cell.angle_beta   90.00
_cell.angle_gamma   90.00
#
_symmetry.space_group_name_H-M   'P 1'
#
loop_
_entity.id
_entity.type
_entity.pdbx_description
1 polymer ?
#
loop_
_entity_poly.entity_id
_entity_poly.type
_entity_poly.pdbx_seq_one_letter_code
_entity_poly.pdbx_strand_id
1 'polypeptide(L)'
;ARRLGLDCHLILAGSPPTEVTGNLLLTLILGATLTFLSLTPAELTPSRVEEAYAAAEARLRSLGRRPFRIAPGGSTPLGVLGYRAAFDEMMAQAAAAGLKVSRLVTAFGTGGTLSGLILGNILAGRPVQITAVSVAPPGMPEAMGVSPVSALVSQAAALLGQTAEVSKDDVTVHYEY
;
A
#
# COMPACT_ATOMS: atom_id res chain seq x y z
N ALA A 1 -9.69 -12.27 2.42
CA ALA A 1 -9.38 -13.69 2.25
C ALA A 1 -10.52 -14.55 2.79
N ARG A 2 -10.87 -14.50 4.09
CA ARG A 2 -11.87 -15.38 4.74
C ARG A 2 -13.23 -15.41 4.03
N ARG A 3 -13.79 -14.27 3.66
CA ARG A 3 -15.10 -14.19 2.95
C ARG A 3 -15.09 -14.88 1.58
N LEU A 4 -13.91 -15.05 0.99
CA LEU A 4 -13.72 -15.69 -0.32
C LEU A 4 -13.26 -17.15 -0.19
N GLY A 5 -13.24 -17.71 1.04
CA GLY A 5 -12.73 -19.06 1.27
C GLY A 5 -11.23 -19.23 1.04
N LEU A 6 -10.47 -18.12 1.04
CA LEU A 6 -9.02 -18.13 0.85
C LEU A 6 -8.32 -18.16 2.21
N ASP A 7 -7.29 -18.98 2.32
CA ASP A 7 -6.37 -18.92 3.46
C ASP A 7 -5.58 -17.60 3.44
N CYS A 8 -5.15 -17.16 4.61
CA CYS A 8 -4.34 -15.97 4.78
C CYS A 8 -3.14 -16.28 5.65
N HIS A 9 -1.95 -15.91 5.18
CA HIS A 9 -0.71 -15.98 5.94
C HIS A 9 -0.10 -14.58 6.01
N LEU A 10 0.11 -14.06 7.21
CA LEU A 10 0.70 -12.74 7.43
C LEU A 10 2.14 -12.87 7.91
N ILE A 11 3.00 -12.06 7.33
CA ILE A 11 4.38 -11.85 7.76
C ILE A 11 4.44 -10.49 8.46
N LEU A 12 4.76 -10.49 9.74
CA LEU A 12 4.75 -9.30 10.59
C LEU A 12 6.17 -8.97 11.03
N ALA A 13 6.55 -7.70 10.89
CA ALA A 13 7.80 -7.20 11.47
C ALA A 13 7.66 -7.07 13.02
N GLY A 14 8.77 -7.28 13.72
CA GLY A 14 8.81 -7.25 15.17
C GLY A 14 8.61 -8.62 15.83
N SER A 15 8.64 -8.64 17.15
CA SER A 15 8.46 -9.86 17.96
C SER A 15 6.97 -10.10 18.26
N PRO A 16 6.58 -11.37 18.51
CA PRO A 16 5.23 -11.66 19.00
C PRO A 16 4.92 -10.85 20.25
N PRO A 17 3.77 -10.18 20.34
CA PRO A 17 3.39 -9.47 21.56
C PRO A 17 3.05 -10.45 22.69
N THR A 18 3.21 -9.99 23.94
CA THR A 18 2.83 -10.79 25.12
C THR A 18 1.32 -10.96 25.25
N GLU A 19 0.55 -9.99 24.76
CA GLU A 19 -0.91 -10.02 24.76
C GLU A 19 -1.44 -9.84 23.34
N VAL A 20 -2.39 -10.67 22.98
CA VAL A 20 -3.05 -10.61 21.66
C VAL A 20 -4.31 -9.77 21.78
N THR A 21 -4.25 -8.56 21.26
CA THR A 21 -5.37 -7.58 21.30
C THR A 21 -5.57 -6.92 19.92
N GLY A 22 -6.61 -6.11 19.81
CA GLY A 22 -6.86 -5.25 18.64
C GLY A 22 -6.93 -6.02 17.32
N ASN A 23 -6.28 -5.48 16.30
CA ASN A 23 -6.29 -6.07 14.96
C ASN A 23 -5.62 -7.46 14.88
N LEU A 24 -4.63 -7.72 15.74
CA LEU A 24 -3.98 -9.02 15.79
C LEU A 24 -4.95 -10.11 16.25
N LEU A 25 -5.77 -9.82 17.28
CA LEU A 25 -6.81 -10.72 17.75
C LEU A 25 -7.85 -11.00 16.67
N LEU A 26 -8.33 -9.96 15.98
CA LEU A 26 -9.27 -10.12 14.87
C LEU A 26 -8.68 -10.98 13.74
N THR A 27 -7.42 -10.80 13.44
CA THR A 27 -6.70 -11.57 12.41
C THR A 27 -6.69 -13.06 12.75
N LEU A 28 -6.40 -13.40 14.01
CA LEU A 28 -6.41 -14.79 14.48
C LEU A 28 -7.82 -15.38 14.52
N ILE A 29 -8.82 -14.63 15.01
CA ILE A 29 -10.23 -15.06 14.99
C ILE A 29 -10.69 -15.37 13.56
N LEU A 30 -10.23 -14.59 12.58
CA LEU A 30 -10.52 -14.81 11.16
C LEU A 30 -9.73 -15.99 10.55
N GLY A 31 -8.88 -16.65 11.32
CA GLY A 31 -8.15 -17.86 10.94
C GLY A 31 -6.90 -17.63 10.11
N ALA A 32 -6.31 -16.43 10.16
CA ALA A 32 -5.01 -16.21 9.52
C ALA A 32 -3.89 -16.90 10.32
N THR A 33 -2.86 -17.36 9.61
CA THR A 33 -1.61 -17.83 10.19
C THR A 33 -0.59 -16.70 10.19
N LEU A 34 0.33 -16.68 11.18
CA LEU A 34 1.28 -15.60 11.38
C LEU A 34 2.72 -16.09 11.36
N THR A 35 3.61 -15.30 10.81
CA THR A 35 5.05 -15.38 10.99
C THR A 35 5.56 -14.02 11.48
N PHE A 36 6.26 -14.00 12.61
CA PHE A 36 6.95 -12.82 13.11
C PHE A 36 8.42 -12.87 12.70
N LEU A 37 8.94 -11.80 12.14
CA LEU A 37 10.33 -11.74 11.69
C LEU A 37 11.32 -11.49 12.83
N SER A 38 10.86 -10.99 13.97
CA SER A 38 11.71 -10.62 15.12
C SER A 38 12.90 -9.72 14.74
N LEU A 39 12.70 -8.85 13.77
CA LEU A 39 13.68 -7.88 13.29
C LEU A 39 13.44 -6.52 13.94
N THR A 40 14.51 -5.85 14.29
CA THR A 40 14.47 -4.42 14.63
C THR A 40 14.21 -3.58 13.37
N PRO A 41 13.77 -2.31 13.50
CA PRO A 41 13.63 -1.43 12.34
C PRO A 41 14.89 -1.29 11.48
N ALA A 42 16.09 -1.31 12.10
CA ALA A 42 17.37 -1.22 11.41
C ALA A 42 17.71 -2.49 10.61
N GLU A 43 17.21 -3.66 11.04
CA GLU A 43 17.41 -4.94 10.37
C GLU A 43 16.35 -5.21 9.29
N LEU A 44 15.27 -4.42 9.24
CA LEU A 44 14.23 -4.54 8.25
C LEU A 44 14.73 -3.96 6.91
N THR A 45 15.39 -4.79 6.14
CA THR A 45 15.91 -4.44 4.81
C THR A 45 15.10 -5.10 3.71
N PRO A 46 15.12 -4.59 2.45
CA PRO A 46 14.43 -5.22 1.33
C PRO A 46 14.81 -6.70 1.13
N SER A 47 16.09 -7.06 1.32
CA SER A 47 16.52 -8.46 1.18
C SER A 47 15.94 -9.36 2.27
N ARG A 48 15.88 -8.90 3.53
CA ARG A 48 15.29 -9.66 4.63
C ARG A 48 13.78 -9.86 4.43
N VAL A 49 13.10 -8.84 3.92
CA VAL A 49 11.68 -8.94 3.56
C VAL A 49 11.48 -9.95 2.44
N GLU A 50 12.32 -9.92 1.40
CA GLU A 50 12.26 -10.86 0.28
C GLU A 50 12.55 -12.30 0.72
N GLU A 51 13.56 -12.52 1.55
CA GLU A 51 13.87 -13.84 2.16
C GLU A 51 12.67 -14.39 2.93
N ALA A 52 11.99 -13.55 3.71
CA ALA A 52 10.80 -13.95 4.47
C ALA A 52 9.63 -14.36 3.55
N TYR A 53 9.39 -13.61 2.47
CA TYR A 53 8.40 -13.98 1.47
C TYR A 53 8.76 -15.31 0.80
N ALA A 54 10.00 -15.46 0.35
CA ALA A 54 10.47 -16.69 -0.32
C ALA A 54 10.32 -17.92 0.58
N ALA A 55 10.70 -17.81 1.86
CA ALA A 55 10.56 -18.87 2.84
C ALA A 55 9.10 -19.26 3.09
N ALA A 56 8.22 -18.27 3.26
CA ALA A 56 6.78 -18.49 3.45
C ALA A 56 6.15 -19.14 2.21
N GLU A 57 6.48 -18.68 1.03
CA GLU A 57 5.99 -19.25 -0.23
C GLU A 57 6.45 -20.70 -0.42
N ALA A 58 7.74 -21.00 -0.17
CA ALA A 58 8.27 -22.35 -0.28
C ALA A 58 7.54 -23.30 0.67
N ARG A 59 7.33 -22.88 1.94
CA ARG A 59 6.57 -23.66 2.91
C ARG A 59 5.12 -23.88 2.47
N LEU A 60 4.43 -22.86 2.00
CA LEU A 60 3.04 -22.98 1.56
C LEU A 60 2.92 -23.90 0.34
N ARG A 61 3.86 -23.82 -0.61
CA ARG A 61 3.90 -24.72 -1.77
C ARG A 61 4.17 -26.18 -1.37
N SER A 62 5.05 -26.42 -0.38
CA SER A 62 5.28 -27.79 0.12
C SER A 62 4.04 -28.41 0.78
N LEU A 63 3.10 -27.59 1.24
CA LEU A 63 1.80 -28.00 1.75
C LEU A 63 0.71 -28.09 0.65
N GLY A 64 1.09 -28.04 -0.63
CA GLY A 64 0.18 -28.10 -1.76
C GLY A 64 -0.64 -26.83 -1.98
N ARG A 65 -0.26 -25.69 -1.35
CA ARG A 65 -0.94 -24.42 -1.51
C ARG A 65 -0.39 -23.62 -2.69
N ARG A 66 -1.18 -22.69 -3.22
CA ARG A 66 -0.79 -21.77 -4.28
C ARG A 66 -0.75 -20.35 -3.71
N PRO A 67 0.37 -19.92 -3.10
CA PRO A 67 0.45 -18.59 -2.50
C PRO A 67 0.39 -17.48 -3.56
N PHE A 68 -0.34 -16.42 -3.25
CA PHE A 68 -0.32 -15.16 -3.96
C PHE A 68 0.25 -14.11 -3.01
N ARG A 69 1.35 -13.48 -3.41
CA ARG A 69 2.03 -12.46 -2.61
C ARG A 69 1.33 -11.12 -2.72
N ILE A 70 1.05 -10.51 -1.58
CA ILE A 70 0.60 -9.12 -1.48
C ILE A 70 1.73 -8.32 -0.84
N ALA A 71 2.24 -7.32 -1.55
CA ALA A 71 3.27 -6.42 -1.05
C ALA A 71 2.78 -5.63 0.18
N PRO A 72 3.69 -5.07 1.01
CA PRO A 72 3.32 -4.23 2.13
C PRO A 72 2.34 -3.13 1.71
N GLY A 73 1.23 -2.99 2.45
CA GLY A 73 0.16 -2.03 2.13
C GLY A 73 -0.58 -2.28 0.81
N GLY A 74 -0.31 -3.38 0.10
CA GLY A 74 -0.84 -3.60 -1.26
C GLY A 74 -0.27 -2.62 -2.29
N SER A 75 0.84 -1.96 -1.98
CA SER A 75 1.47 -0.92 -2.80
C SER A 75 2.18 -1.54 -4.01
N THR A 76 1.41 -1.89 -5.01
CA THR A 76 1.82 -2.43 -6.30
C THR A 76 1.16 -1.63 -7.42
N PRO A 77 1.68 -1.66 -8.65
CA PRO A 77 1.04 -0.98 -9.79
C PRO A 77 -0.44 -1.35 -9.96
N LEU A 78 -0.78 -2.62 -9.74
CA LEU A 78 -2.18 -3.07 -9.78
C LEU A 78 -3.00 -2.51 -8.62
N GLY A 79 -2.44 -2.49 -7.39
CA GLY A 79 -3.10 -1.92 -6.20
C GLY A 79 -3.37 -0.42 -6.33
N VAL A 80 -2.48 0.30 -7.00
CA VAL A 80 -2.63 1.74 -7.31
C VAL A 80 -3.89 2.02 -8.12
N LEU A 81 -4.27 1.13 -9.05
CA LEU A 81 -5.46 1.31 -9.89
C LEU A 81 -6.76 1.36 -9.09
N GLY A 82 -6.81 0.70 -7.92
CA GLY A 82 -7.97 0.80 -7.03
C GLY A 82 -8.19 2.22 -6.50
N TYR A 83 -7.11 2.91 -6.08
CA TYR A 83 -7.20 4.30 -5.63
C TYR A 83 -7.28 5.32 -6.77
N ARG A 84 -6.78 4.97 -7.95
CA ARG A 84 -7.07 5.76 -9.16
C ARG A 84 -8.58 5.76 -9.45
N ALA A 85 -9.24 4.61 -9.37
CA ALA A 85 -10.69 4.52 -9.54
C ALA A 85 -11.45 5.25 -8.41
N ALA A 86 -10.95 5.17 -7.17
CA ALA A 86 -11.52 5.92 -6.04
C ALA A 86 -11.42 7.44 -6.23
N PHE A 87 -10.36 7.94 -6.87
CA PHE A 87 -10.27 9.35 -7.24
C PHE A 87 -11.39 9.76 -8.18
N ASP A 88 -11.64 9.00 -9.25
CA ASP A 88 -12.70 9.29 -10.21
C ASP A 88 -14.09 9.26 -9.56
N GLU A 89 -14.32 8.24 -8.70
CA GLU A 89 -15.58 8.11 -7.96
C GLU A 89 -15.81 9.30 -7.03
N MET A 90 -14.79 9.70 -6.27
CA MET A 90 -14.85 10.85 -5.36
C MET A 90 -15.15 12.15 -6.11
N MET A 91 -14.49 12.38 -7.25
CA MET A 91 -14.71 13.58 -8.06
C MET A 91 -16.13 13.60 -8.66
N ALA A 92 -16.63 12.45 -9.11
CA ALA A 92 -17.99 12.32 -9.61
C ALA A 92 -19.04 12.56 -8.50
N GLN A 93 -18.85 11.99 -7.31
CA GLN A 93 -19.74 12.21 -6.17
C GLN A 93 -19.73 13.66 -5.70
N ALA A 94 -18.57 14.32 -5.65
CA ALA A 94 -18.46 15.73 -5.30
C ALA A 94 -19.22 16.60 -6.31
N ALA A 95 -19.04 16.35 -7.61
CA ALA A 95 -19.75 17.09 -8.65
C ALA A 95 -21.27 16.90 -8.55
N ALA A 96 -21.73 15.68 -8.33
CA ALA A 96 -23.16 15.39 -8.13
C ALA A 96 -23.75 16.10 -6.90
N ALA A 97 -22.93 16.31 -5.87
CA ALA A 97 -23.29 17.05 -4.66
C ALA A 97 -23.14 18.59 -4.81
N GLY A 98 -22.73 19.07 -5.97
CA GLY A 98 -22.46 20.50 -6.20
C GLY A 98 -21.23 21.05 -5.45
N LEU A 99 -20.31 20.15 -5.04
CA LEU A 99 -19.10 20.50 -4.30
C LEU A 99 -17.92 20.68 -5.26
N LYS A 100 -17.14 21.73 -5.03
CA LYS A 100 -15.87 21.94 -5.73
C LYS A 100 -14.72 21.52 -4.83
N VAL A 101 -14.10 20.37 -5.12
CA VAL A 101 -12.91 19.92 -4.42
C VAL A 101 -11.69 20.65 -4.96
N SER A 102 -10.99 21.38 -4.10
CA SER A 102 -9.75 22.09 -4.45
C SER A 102 -8.49 21.39 -3.88
N ARG A 103 -8.66 20.60 -2.82
CA ARG A 103 -7.56 19.92 -2.13
C ARG A 103 -7.99 18.57 -1.59
N LEU A 104 -7.08 17.59 -1.70
CA LEU A 104 -7.17 16.29 -1.04
C LEU A 104 -6.05 16.18 -0.02
N VAL A 105 -6.37 15.69 1.18
CA VAL A 105 -5.40 15.37 2.21
C VAL A 105 -5.49 13.87 2.48
N THR A 106 -4.36 13.18 2.47
CA THR A 106 -4.31 11.73 2.70
C THR A 106 -3.15 11.33 3.59
N ALA A 107 -3.30 10.22 4.32
CA ALA A 107 -2.17 9.59 5.00
C ALA A 107 -1.18 9.00 3.97
N PHE A 108 0.09 9.05 4.30
CA PHE A 108 1.17 8.49 3.50
C PHE A 108 1.98 7.49 4.35
N GLY A 109 1.80 6.21 4.08
CA GLY A 109 2.60 5.12 4.61
C GLY A 109 3.40 4.49 3.47
N THR A 110 2.97 3.35 2.95
CA THR A 110 3.63 2.65 1.84
C THR A 110 3.41 3.29 0.46
N GLY A 111 2.55 4.28 0.35
CA GLY A 111 2.39 5.09 -0.86
C GLY A 111 1.33 4.60 -1.87
N GLY A 112 0.74 3.42 -1.70
CA GLY A 112 -0.23 2.89 -2.67
C GLY A 112 -1.45 3.79 -2.86
N THR A 113 -2.07 4.25 -1.78
CA THR A 113 -3.19 5.22 -1.80
C THR A 113 -2.78 6.52 -2.49
N LEU A 114 -1.67 7.10 -2.02
CA LEU A 114 -1.16 8.36 -2.57
C LEU A 114 -0.88 8.26 -4.06
N SER A 115 -0.21 7.19 -4.50
CA SER A 115 0.10 6.96 -5.92
C SER A 115 -1.17 6.88 -6.78
N GLY A 116 -2.24 6.24 -6.27
CA GLY A 116 -3.51 6.15 -6.99
C GLY A 116 -4.21 7.49 -7.11
N LEU A 117 -4.23 8.28 -6.04
CA LEU A 117 -4.80 9.63 -6.06
C LEU A 117 -4.02 10.56 -7.00
N ILE A 118 -2.68 10.49 -6.98
CA ILE A 118 -1.83 11.26 -7.89
C ILE A 118 -2.10 10.84 -9.35
N LEU A 119 -2.14 9.54 -9.64
CA LEU A 119 -2.42 9.05 -10.99
C LEU A 119 -3.78 9.55 -11.49
N GLY A 120 -4.83 9.43 -10.66
CA GLY A 120 -6.16 9.94 -11.01
C GLY A 120 -6.15 11.44 -11.28
N ASN A 121 -5.46 12.21 -10.43
CA ASN A 121 -5.35 13.67 -10.59
C ASN A 121 -4.60 14.05 -11.88
N ILE A 122 -3.49 13.39 -12.19
CA ILE A 122 -2.72 13.62 -13.44
C ILE A 122 -3.61 13.35 -14.67
N LEU A 123 -4.27 12.19 -14.69
CA LEU A 123 -5.10 11.79 -15.82
C LEU A 123 -6.35 12.67 -15.99
N ALA A 124 -6.81 13.30 -14.94
CA ALA A 124 -7.90 14.28 -14.95
C ALA A 124 -7.44 15.73 -15.28
N GLY A 125 -6.16 15.95 -15.58
CA GLY A 125 -5.60 17.29 -15.86
C GLY A 125 -5.28 18.11 -14.62
N ARG A 126 -5.01 17.46 -13.49
CA ARG A 126 -4.58 18.08 -12.21
C ARG A 126 -5.57 19.07 -11.59
N PRO A 127 -6.85 18.70 -11.45
CA PRO A 127 -7.88 19.64 -10.97
C PRO A 127 -7.75 19.97 -9.47
N VAL A 128 -7.01 19.16 -8.67
CA VAL A 128 -6.90 19.34 -7.22
C VAL A 128 -5.45 19.34 -6.75
N GLN A 129 -5.18 20.00 -5.62
CA GLN A 129 -3.91 19.90 -4.91
C GLN A 129 -3.93 18.68 -4.01
N ILE A 130 -2.85 17.90 -3.98
CA ILE A 130 -2.73 16.74 -3.10
C ILE A 130 -1.72 17.06 -2.00
N THR A 131 -2.13 16.82 -0.76
CA THR A 131 -1.28 16.93 0.44
C THR A 131 -1.23 15.56 1.11
N ALA A 132 -0.05 15.05 1.34
CA ALA A 132 0.20 13.79 2.03
C ALA A 132 0.81 14.05 3.41
N VAL A 133 0.31 13.34 4.43
CA VAL A 133 0.86 13.38 5.79
C VAL A 133 1.48 12.02 6.07
N SER A 134 2.80 12.01 6.28
CA SER A 134 3.52 10.77 6.54
C SER A 134 3.14 10.21 7.91
N VAL A 135 2.76 8.94 7.94
CA VAL A 135 2.49 8.17 9.17
C VAL A 135 3.62 7.17 9.47
N ALA A 136 4.68 7.20 8.68
CA ALA A 136 5.85 6.36 8.83
C ALA A 136 7.13 7.20 8.78
N PRO A 137 8.20 6.80 9.50
CA PRO A 137 9.49 7.45 9.36
C PRO A 137 9.97 7.47 7.91
N PRO A 138 10.70 8.53 7.50
CA PRO A 138 11.33 8.57 6.19
C PRO A 138 12.20 7.33 5.94
N GLY A 139 12.15 6.79 4.72
CA GLY A 139 12.90 5.60 4.33
C GLY A 139 12.30 4.26 4.75
N MET A 140 11.26 4.23 5.58
CA MET A 140 10.64 2.96 5.99
C MET A 140 9.97 2.22 4.81
N PRO A 141 9.22 2.85 3.89
CA PRO A 141 8.66 2.15 2.74
C PRO A 141 9.74 1.49 1.87
N GLU A 142 10.84 2.19 1.62
CA GLU A 142 11.98 1.69 0.85
C GLU A 142 12.66 0.52 1.57
N ALA A 143 12.83 0.59 2.89
CA ALA A 143 13.34 -0.51 3.71
C ALA A 143 12.47 -1.77 3.61
N MET A 144 11.16 -1.59 3.42
CA MET A 144 10.21 -2.69 3.20
C MET A 144 10.16 -3.16 1.73
N GLY A 145 11.00 -2.63 0.86
CA GLY A 145 11.02 -2.97 -0.58
C GLY A 145 9.85 -2.39 -1.38
N VAL A 146 9.21 -1.34 -0.87
CA VAL A 146 8.14 -0.65 -1.61
C VAL A 146 8.74 0.30 -2.64
N SER A 147 8.25 0.25 -3.86
CA SER A 147 8.69 1.17 -4.91
C SER A 147 8.32 2.63 -4.60
N PRO A 148 9.17 3.60 -5.00
CA PRO A 148 8.84 5.02 -4.88
C PRO A 148 7.48 5.37 -5.51
N VAL A 149 6.81 6.39 -4.98
CA VAL A 149 5.50 6.85 -5.48
C VAL A 149 5.53 7.14 -6.99
N SER A 150 6.59 7.78 -7.48
CA SER A 150 6.75 8.08 -8.92
C SER A 150 6.81 6.81 -9.77
N ALA A 151 7.53 5.79 -9.31
CA ALA A 151 7.63 4.51 -10.02
C ALA A 151 6.28 3.77 -10.00
N LEU A 152 5.56 3.76 -8.87
CA LEU A 152 4.23 3.16 -8.77
C LEU A 152 3.23 3.84 -9.71
N VAL A 153 3.24 5.18 -9.79
CA VAL A 153 2.37 5.96 -10.68
C VAL A 153 2.67 5.62 -12.15
N SER A 154 3.96 5.68 -12.55
CA SER A 154 4.36 5.39 -13.93
C SER A 154 4.03 3.97 -14.36
N GLN A 155 4.32 2.98 -13.51
CA GLN A 155 4.01 1.58 -13.79
C GLN A 155 2.50 1.32 -13.83
N ALA A 156 1.72 1.94 -12.96
CA ALA A 156 0.26 1.82 -12.97
C ALA A 156 -0.36 2.49 -14.21
N ALA A 157 0.15 3.64 -14.64
CA ALA A 157 -0.25 4.27 -15.89
C ALA A 157 -0.01 3.35 -17.10
N ALA A 158 1.16 2.69 -17.14
CA ALA A 158 1.51 1.73 -18.19
C ALA A 158 0.51 0.56 -18.29
N LEU A 159 -0.02 0.08 -17.15
CA LEU A 159 -1.08 -0.95 -17.13
C LEU A 159 -2.38 -0.49 -17.81
N LEU A 160 -2.60 0.82 -17.89
CA LEU A 160 -3.73 1.44 -18.58
C LEU A 160 -3.42 1.81 -20.04
N GLY A 161 -2.22 1.50 -20.54
CA GLY A 161 -1.75 1.96 -21.85
C GLY A 161 -1.51 3.47 -21.91
N GLN A 162 -1.25 4.11 -20.76
CA GLN A 162 -1.06 5.55 -20.61
C GLN A 162 0.34 5.87 -20.04
N THR A 163 0.73 7.13 -20.13
CA THR A 163 1.95 7.66 -19.49
C THR A 163 1.55 8.67 -18.43
N ALA A 164 2.25 8.63 -17.29
CA ALA A 164 2.10 9.60 -16.24
C ALA A 164 3.46 9.83 -15.56
N GLU A 165 3.83 11.10 -15.44
CA GLU A 165 5.03 11.51 -14.74
C GLU A 165 4.64 12.39 -13.55
N VAL A 166 5.19 12.08 -12.39
CA VAL A 166 4.97 12.83 -11.16
C VAL A 166 5.96 13.99 -11.12
N SER A 167 5.43 15.19 -11.01
CA SER A 167 6.20 16.40 -10.76
C SER A 167 6.23 16.74 -9.26
N LYS A 168 7.13 17.64 -8.85
CA LYS A 168 7.18 18.16 -7.48
C LYS A 168 5.92 18.93 -7.06
N ASP A 169 5.16 19.40 -8.05
CA ASP A 169 3.93 20.17 -7.81
C ASP A 169 2.68 19.28 -7.67
N ASP A 170 2.78 18.00 -7.95
CA ASP A 170 1.65 17.06 -7.86
C ASP A 170 1.31 16.68 -6.41
N VAL A 171 2.26 16.83 -5.48
CA VAL A 171 2.03 16.50 -4.07
C VAL A 171 2.94 17.30 -3.13
N THR A 172 2.36 17.75 -2.00
CA THR A 172 3.12 18.25 -0.85
C THR A 172 3.13 17.18 0.23
N VAL A 173 4.32 16.82 0.74
CA VAL A 173 4.44 15.79 1.79
C VAL A 173 4.91 16.43 3.10
N HIS A 174 4.17 16.15 4.18
CA HIS A 174 4.52 16.55 5.54
C HIS A 174 5.00 15.33 6.33
N TYR A 175 6.14 15.45 6.99
CA TYR A 175 6.77 14.40 7.81
C TYR A 175 6.79 14.73 9.31
N GLU A 176 6.25 15.88 9.68
CA GLU A 176 6.37 16.45 11.03
C GLU A 176 5.11 16.17 11.86
N TYR A 177 4.92 14.90 12.28
CA TYR A 177 3.83 14.48 13.17
C TYR A 177 4.29 13.41 14.14
#